data_4d9743514858038d0f5937fd8b9f45a3
#
_entry.id   4d9743514858038d0f5937fd8b9f45a3
#
_cell.length_a   1.000
_cell.length_b   1.000
_cell.length_c   1.000
_cell.angle_alpha   90.00
_cell.angle_beta   90.00
_cell.angle_gamma   90.00
#
_symmetry.space_group_name_H-M   'P 1'
#
loop_
_entity.id
_entity.type
_entity.pdbx_description
1 polymer ?
#
loop_
_entity_poly.entity_id
_entity_poly.type
_entity_poly.pdbx_seq_one_letter_code
_entity_poly.pdbx_strand_id
1 'polypeptide(L)'
;MTRSSGKRWLRTLALFLLLLAAARFTDCSPALFWARRSHLTDLISAMLPPDWGYAPRILAPLLATVQMSVTGTALGSFLALLLAPLCAENLHAPKPLRWTLRLLVQVLRSFPTLILALLATFLFGLGTFSGTVAITVYTFAILTRLTYEDIESAELAPYHALCAMGAVPSKVYWRAVVPGIAPSYFSNVLYLLETNVRHSSILGYVGAGGIGLLLNEKISWLEYGKVGMILFFLFLTVCVIEGISGLLSQIIREERSLSPLGKRLLTGAAVLLALVCTLSLQPPDFSHISPRAVQAMISGLFHPDWAFFFETDTSGLGYLLLETVCIALVGTCAGTVIAVPLSFLSTPYLMPQLPALLFRVVIMAIRSVPFLIYGLIFIRVAGPGPFTGVLTLGVCSVGLLSKRFTEAIESLDFRAYHALESMGVPLLLRIRYAVLPQLLPALASAVLYRFDVNIREASVLGLVGAGGIGAPLIFAMNHYKWSEAGAIALGLILLVWCIDRLSASLRR
;
A
#
# COMPACT_ATOMS: atom_id res chain seq x y z
N MET A 1 23.15 -27.70 23.31
CA MET A 1 22.43 -27.41 22.06
C MET A 1 20.94 -27.78 22.05
N THR A 2 20.38 -28.47 23.03
CA THR A 2 19.01 -29.07 23.01
C THR A 2 17.89 -28.16 23.54
N ARG A 3 18.19 -27.15 24.39
CA ARG A 3 17.14 -26.24 24.94
C ARG A 3 16.60 -25.18 23.97
N SER A 4 17.34 -24.83 22.91
CA SER A 4 16.90 -23.84 21.91
C SER A 4 15.97 -24.45 20.84
N SER A 5 16.10 -25.74 20.57
CA SER A 5 15.28 -26.50 19.60
C SER A 5 13.81 -26.61 20.06
N GLY A 6 13.58 -26.97 21.32
CA GLY A 6 12.23 -27.10 21.88
C GLY A 6 11.43 -25.81 21.88
N LYS A 7 12.08 -24.67 22.20
CA LYS A 7 11.41 -23.35 22.17
C LYS A 7 11.06 -22.91 20.75
N ARG A 8 11.87 -23.28 19.74
CA ARG A 8 11.57 -23.00 18.33
C ARG A 8 10.39 -23.83 17.84
N TRP A 9 10.36 -25.13 18.16
CA TRP A 9 9.23 -26.01 17.82
C TRP A 9 7.91 -25.53 18.46
N LEU A 10 7.94 -25.12 19.72
CA LEU A 10 6.75 -24.60 20.40
C LEU A 10 6.23 -23.32 19.75
N ARG A 11 7.11 -22.42 19.32
CA ARG A 11 6.73 -21.18 18.62
C ARG A 11 6.15 -21.47 17.22
N THR A 12 6.74 -22.38 16.46
CA THR A 12 6.21 -22.76 15.15
C THR A 12 4.86 -23.47 15.27
N LEU A 13 4.68 -24.33 16.28
CA LEU A 13 3.40 -24.98 16.58
C LEU A 13 2.33 -23.97 16.98
N ALA A 14 2.67 -23.02 17.87
CA ALA A 14 1.74 -21.96 18.28
C ALA A 14 1.30 -21.09 17.09
N LEU A 15 2.23 -20.73 16.19
CA LEU A 15 1.93 -19.96 14.99
C LEU A 15 1.06 -20.76 14.01
N PHE A 16 1.30 -22.04 13.87
CA PHE A 16 0.49 -22.94 13.04
C PHE A 16 -0.93 -23.11 13.59
N LEU A 17 -1.08 -23.29 14.93
CA LEU A 17 -2.38 -23.37 15.58
C LEU A 17 -3.17 -22.05 15.45
N LEU A 18 -2.48 -20.91 15.59
CA LEU A 18 -3.08 -19.59 15.40
C LEU A 18 -3.57 -19.40 13.96
N LEU A 19 -2.80 -19.85 12.97
CA LEU A 19 -3.21 -19.82 11.56
C LEU A 19 -4.42 -20.72 11.28
N LEU A 20 -4.45 -21.93 11.86
CA LEU A 20 -5.60 -22.83 11.76
C LEU A 20 -6.85 -22.23 12.39
N ALA A 21 -6.71 -21.64 13.59
CA ALA A 21 -7.81 -20.96 14.26
C ALA A 21 -8.34 -19.79 13.43
N ALA A 22 -7.44 -18.95 12.88
CA ALA A 22 -7.81 -17.84 12.02
C ALA A 22 -8.47 -18.31 10.70
N ALA A 23 -7.95 -19.39 10.09
CA ALA A 23 -8.54 -19.96 8.88
C ALA A 23 -9.95 -20.53 9.14
N ARG A 24 -10.16 -21.13 10.31
CA ARG A 24 -11.49 -21.59 10.72
C ARG A 24 -12.44 -20.45 11.03
N PHE A 25 -11.93 -19.41 11.67
CA PHE A 25 -12.72 -18.20 11.99
C PHE A 25 -13.17 -17.45 10.73
N THR A 26 -12.39 -17.48 9.66
CA THR A 26 -12.70 -16.86 8.37
C THR A 26 -13.43 -17.78 7.38
N ASP A 27 -13.96 -18.91 7.85
CA ASP A 27 -14.64 -19.93 7.01
C ASP A 27 -13.84 -20.29 5.77
N CYS A 28 -12.50 -20.36 5.91
CA CYS A 28 -11.61 -20.63 4.79
C CYS A 28 -11.83 -22.07 4.30
N SER A 29 -12.53 -22.22 3.17
CA SER A 29 -12.84 -23.49 2.54
C SER A 29 -12.18 -23.63 1.16
N PRO A 30 -10.98 -24.20 1.08
CA PRO A 30 -10.34 -24.51 -0.20
C PRO A 30 -11.21 -25.39 -1.10
N ALA A 31 -12.02 -26.28 -0.51
CA ALA A 31 -12.95 -27.13 -1.23
C ALA A 31 -14.03 -26.33 -1.97
N LEU A 32 -14.58 -25.28 -1.33
CA LEU A 32 -15.55 -24.38 -1.95
C LEU A 32 -14.93 -23.65 -3.16
N PHE A 33 -13.71 -23.14 -3.00
CA PHE A 33 -13.00 -22.48 -4.10
C PHE A 33 -12.77 -23.44 -5.26
N TRP A 34 -12.32 -24.68 -4.96
CA TRP A 34 -12.10 -25.69 -6.00
C TRP A 34 -13.37 -26.09 -6.72
N ALA A 35 -14.48 -26.26 -6.00
CA ALA A 35 -15.78 -26.58 -6.57
C ALA A 35 -16.32 -25.48 -7.51
N ARG A 36 -16.02 -24.20 -7.18
CA ARG A 36 -16.51 -23.04 -7.95
C ARG A 36 -15.45 -22.42 -8.88
N ARG A 37 -14.34 -23.10 -9.13
CA ARG A 37 -13.27 -22.58 -9.99
C ARG A 37 -13.70 -22.26 -11.42
N SER A 38 -14.75 -22.96 -11.93
CA SER A 38 -15.34 -22.68 -13.23
C SER A 38 -15.88 -21.23 -13.33
N HIS A 39 -16.49 -20.71 -12.28
CA HIS A 39 -16.95 -19.32 -12.28
C HIS A 39 -15.79 -18.32 -12.45
N LEU A 40 -14.61 -18.63 -11.90
CA LEU A 40 -13.42 -17.78 -12.11
C LEU A 40 -12.93 -17.85 -13.56
N THR A 41 -12.88 -19.05 -14.14
CA THR A 41 -12.47 -19.21 -15.54
C THR A 41 -13.47 -18.56 -16.50
N ASP A 42 -14.77 -18.69 -16.26
CA ASP A 42 -15.84 -18.08 -17.05
C ASP A 42 -15.72 -16.55 -17.00
N LEU A 43 -15.44 -16.00 -15.81
CA LEU A 43 -15.30 -14.56 -15.59
C LEU A 43 -14.06 -14.00 -16.30
N ILE A 44 -12.91 -14.70 -16.21
CA ILE A 44 -11.69 -14.34 -16.92
C ILE A 44 -11.92 -14.44 -18.44
N SER A 45 -12.57 -15.51 -18.93
CA SER A 45 -12.86 -15.67 -20.36
C SER A 45 -13.83 -14.61 -20.87
N ALA A 46 -14.77 -14.12 -20.04
CA ALA A 46 -15.66 -13.01 -20.38
C ALA A 46 -14.94 -11.65 -20.44
N MET A 47 -13.79 -11.51 -19.75
CA MET A 47 -12.93 -10.32 -19.85
C MET A 47 -12.01 -10.36 -21.09
N LEU A 48 -11.85 -11.53 -21.72
CA LEU A 48 -11.00 -11.75 -22.89
C LEU A 48 -11.86 -12.26 -24.07
N PRO A 49 -11.75 -11.64 -25.28
CA PRO A 49 -10.94 -10.48 -25.63
C PRO A 49 -11.52 -9.16 -25.08
N PRO A 50 -10.64 -8.18 -24.77
CA PRO A 50 -11.08 -6.86 -24.33
C PRO A 50 -11.85 -6.11 -25.45
N ASP A 51 -12.84 -5.33 -25.06
CA ASP A 51 -13.63 -4.50 -25.99
C ASP A 51 -12.84 -3.27 -26.45
N TRP A 52 -12.17 -3.36 -27.59
CA TRP A 52 -11.39 -2.28 -28.18
C TRP A 52 -12.23 -1.05 -28.56
N GLY A 53 -13.52 -1.22 -28.86
CA GLY A 53 -14.43 -0.11 -29.15
C GLY A 53 -14.65 0.83 -27.96
N TYR A 54 -14.37 0.33 -26.74
CA TYR A 54 -14.50 1.10 -25.51
C TYR A 54 -13.27 1.95 -25.17
N ALA A 55 -12.11 1.71 -25.80
CA ALA A 55 -10.83 2.38 -25.51
C ALA A 55 -10.89 3.92 -25.49
N PRO A 56 -11.56 4.64 -26.42
CA PRO A 56 -11.60 6.10 -26.39
C PRO A 56 -12.27 6.68 -25.13
N ARG A 57 -13.23 5.95 -24.55
CA ARG A 57 -13.95 6.39 -23.32
C ARG A 57 -13.11 6.24 -22.06
N ILE A 58 -12.05 5.43 -22.07
CA ILE A 58 -11.16 5.18 -20.95
C ILE A 58 -10.14 6.29 -20.77
N LEU A 59 -9.70 6.94 -21.85
CA LEU A 59 -8.56 7.87 -21.82
C LEU A 59 -8.78 9.06 -20.87
N ALA A 60 -9.92 9.72 -20.92
CA ALA A 60 -10.20 10.88 -20.06
C ALA A 60 -10.26 10.51 -18.56
N PRO A 61 -10.99 9.45 -18.11
CA PRO A 61 -10.95 9.01 -16.71
C PRO A 61 -9.56 8.52 -16.27
N LEU A 62 -8.80 7.90 -17.17
CA LEU A 62 -7.43 7.46 -16.91
C LEU A 62 -6.49 8.64 -16.64
N LEU A 63 -6.56 9.68 -17.51
CA LEU A 63 -5.80 10.91 -17.32
C LEU A 63 -6.16 11.59 -16.01
N ALA A 64 -7.45 11.67 -15.67
CA ALA A 64 -7.91 12.22 -14.39
C ALA A 64 -7.31 11.44 -13.19
N THR A 65 -7.22 10.11 -13.29
CA THR A 65 -6.58 9.24 -12.28
C THR A 65 -5.09 9.56 -12.12
N VAL A 66 -4.37 9.73 -13.23
CA VAL A 66 -2.94 10.10 -13.21
C VAL A 66 -2.77 11.52 -12.66
N GLN A 67 -3.59 12.48 -13.07
CA GLN A 67 -3.57 13.85 -12.54
C GLN A 67 -3.74 13.90 -11.03
N MET A 68 -4.78 13.22 -10.49
CA MET A 68 -4.99 13.10 -9.04
C MET A 68 -3.76 12.54 -8.34
N SER A 69 -3.15 11.50 -8.90
CA SER A 69 -1.99 10.83 -8.31
C SER A 69 -0.75 11.71 -8.32
N VAL A 70 -0.46 12.36 -9.43
CA VAL A 70 0.70 13.27 -9.56
C VAL A 70 0.55 14.46 -8.63
N THR A 71 -0.61 15.14 -8.67
CA THR A 71 -0.87 16.31 -7.82
C THR A 71 -0.86 15.95 -6.34
N GLY A 72 -1.57 14.88 -5.95
CA GLY A 72 -1.62 14.44 -4.56
C GLY A 72 -0.25 14.01 -4.03
N THR A 73 0.55 13.33 -4.86
CA THR A 73 1.93 12.97 -4.49
C THR A 73 2.81 14.21 -4.38
N ALA A 74 2.74 15.15 -5.30
CA ALA A 74 3.54 16.38 -5.27
C ALA A 74 3.23 17.24 -4.03
N LEU A 75 1.94 17.49 -3.76
CA LEU A 75 1.54 18.27 -2.60
C LEU A 75 1.88 17.56 -1.28
N GLY A 76 1.57 16.26 -1.19
CA GLY A 76 1.88 15.46 0.00
C GLY A 76 3.38 15.37 0.28
N SER A 77 4.21 15.21 -0.77
CA SER A 77 5.67 15.19 -0.63
C SER A 77 6.21 16.54 -0.21
N PHE A 78 5.73 17.63 -0.77
CA PHE A 78 6.15 18.98 -0.36
C PHE A 78 5.86 19.23 1.12
N LEU A 79 4.66 18.91 1.59
CA LEU A 79 4.28 19.06 3.00
C LEU A 79 5.11 18.13 3.91
N ALA A 80 5.42 16.91 3.47
CA ALA A 80 6.22 15.96 4.22
C ALA A 80 7.65 16.47 4.42
N LEU A 81 8.27 17.05 3.40
CA LEU A 81 9.62 17.59 3.48
C LEU A 81 9.72 18.75 4.48
N LEU A 82 8.66 19.55 4.58
CA LEU A 82 8.59 20.68 5.54
C LEU A 82 8.39 20.19 6.99
N LEU A 83 7.59 19.13 7.19
CA LEU A 83 7.22 18.66 8.52
C LEU A 83 8.19 17.63 9.11
N ALA A 84 8.85 16.84 8.28
CA ALA A 84 9.73 15.77 8.73
C ALA A 84 10.85 16.22 9.71
N PRO A 85 11.54 17.37 9.50
CA PRO A 85 12.56 17.84 10.45
C PRO A 85 12.01 18.14 11.85
N LEU A 86 10.74 18.53 11.98
CA LEU A 86 10.08 18.74 13.27
C LEU A 86 9.74 17.44 13.99
N CYS A 87 9.70 16.32 13.24
CA CYS A 87 9.43 14.99 13.77
C CYS A 87 10.71 14.24 14.15
N ALA A 88 11.90 14.59 13.63
CA ALA A 88 13.16 13.88 13.87
C ALA A 88 13.70 14.09 15.29
N GLU A 89 14.24 13.01 15.94
CA GLU A 89 14.75 13.07 17.31
C GLU A 89 16.09 13.75 17.43
N ASN A 90 16.91 13.62 16.40
CA ASN A 90 18.27 14.14 16.34
C ASN A 90 18.33 15.61 15.89
N LEU A 91 17.19 16.26 15.61
CA LEU A 91 17.10 17.70 15.34
C LEU A 91 16.46 18.45 16.51
N HIS A 92 16.62 19.79 16.52
CA HIS A 92 16.34 20.66 17.66
C HIS A 92 14.84 20.98 17.88
N ALA A 93 13.89 20.10 17.48
CA ALA A 93 12.48 20.35 17.74
C ALA A 93 12.10 20.10 19.21
N PRO A 94 11.22 20.95 19.81
CA PRO A 94 10.74 20.75 21.18
C PRO A 94 10.04 19.37 21.33
N LYS A 95 10.36 18.65 22.42
CA LYS A 95 9.79 17.31 22.68
C LYS A 95 8.26 17.23 22.58
N PRO A 96 7.46 18.15 23.17
CA PRO A 96 6.01 18.07 23.08
C PRO A 96 5.50 18.25 21.64
N LEU A 97 6.08 19.20 20.86
CA LEU A 97 5.71 19.41 19.46
C LEU A 97 6.01 18.16 18.62
N ARG A 98 7.22 17.61 18.78
CA ARG A 98 7.62 16.37 18.07
C ARG A 98 6.67 15.22 18.37
N TRP A 99 6.35 15.01 19.65
CA TRP A 99 5.46 13.93 20.05
C TRP A 99 4.05 14.10 19.47
N THR A 100 3.51 15.31 19.51
CA THR A 100 2.18 15.65 18.94
C THR A 100 2.14 15.43 17.43
N LEU A 101 3.19 15.89 16.72
CA LEU A 101 3.28 15.71 15.26
C LEU A 101 3.44 14.25 14.86
N ARG A 102 4.24 13.46 15.58
CA ARG A 102 4.36 12.02 15.36
C ARG A 102 3.05 11.30 15.61
N LEU A 103 2.31 11.67 16.65
CA LEU A 103 0.98 11.12 16.92
C LEU A 103 0.01 11.46 15.78
N LEU A 104 -0.01 12.71 15.32
CA LEU A 104 -0.84 13.12 14.17
C LEU A 104 -0.53 12.28 12.92
N VAL A 105 0.76 12.18 12.56
CA VAL A 105 1.21 11.37 11.42
C VAL A 105 0.81 9.90 11.58
N GLN A 106 0.93 9.34 12.80
CA GLN A 106 0.54 7.98 13.09
C GLN A 106 -0.97 7.76 12.93
N VAL A 107 -1.79 8.69 13.41
CA VAL A 107 -3.26 8.65 13.27
C VAL A 107 -3.64 8.72 11.79
N LEU A 108 -3.12 9.70 11.05
CA LEU A 108 -3.43 9.85 9.61
C LEU A 108 -3.02 8.60 8.81
N ARG A 109 -1.90 7.98 9.14
CA ARG A 109 -1.40 6.76 8.47
C ARG A 109 -2.25 5.52 8.79
N SER A 110 -2.97 5.53 9.90
CA SER A 110 -3.85 4.40 10.28
C SER A 110 -5.07 4.28 9.36
N PHE A 111 -5.45 5.38 8.71
CA PHE A 111 -6.57 5.37 7.77
C PHE A 111 -6.14 4.90 6.37
N PRO A 112 -6.85 3.92 5.77
CA PRO A 112 -6.73 3.61 4.36
C PRO A 112 -7.11 4.81 3.48
N THR A 113 -6.49 4.90 2.30
CA THR A 113 -6.76 5.98 1.32
C THR A 113 -8.22 6.12 0.95
N LEU A 114 -8.96 5.02 0.88
CA LEU A 114 -10.37 5.03 0.52
C LEU A 114 -11.25 5.69 1.59
N ILE A 115 -10.95 5.46 2.88
CA ILE A 115 -11.66 6.12 3.99
C ILE A 115 -11.36 7.63 3.97
N LEU A 116 -10.10 8.00 3.72
CA LEU A 116 -9.75 9.42 3.54
C LEU A 116 -10.48 10.05 2.36
N ALA A 117 -10.64 9.32 1.25
CA ALA A 117 -11.38 9.79 0.10
C ALA A 117 -12.88 9.94 0.40
N LEU A 118 -13.47 8.99 1.13
CA LEU A 118 -14.85 9.07 1.55
C LEU A 118 -15.11 10.28 2.45
N LEU A 119 -14.24 10.52 3.44
CA LEU A 119 -14.29 11.74 4.26
C LEU A 119 -14.12 13.01 3.41
N ALA A 120 -13.20 12.99 2.46
CA ALA A 120 -13.00 14.12 1.56
C ALA A 120 -14.20 14.37 0.65
N THR A 121 -14.91 13.33 0.17
CA THR A 121 -16.12 13.50 -0.63
C THR A 121 -17.29 14.07 0.18
N PHE A 122 -17.39 13.76 1.46
CA PHE A 122 -18.34 14.43 2.35
C PHE A 122 -17.99 15.89 2.60
N LEU A 123 -16.70 16.26 2.63
CA LEU A 123 -16.25 17.62 2.89
C LEU A 123 -16.27 18.52 1.64
N PHE A 124 -15.86 17.98 0.49
CA PHE A 124 -15.58 18.76 -0.72
C PHE A 124 -16.49 18.39 -1.91
N GLY A 125 -17.42 17.47 -1.70
CA GLY A 125 -18.26 16.94 -2.77
C GLY A 125 -17.59 15.84 -3.58
N LEU A 126 -18.38 15.27 -4.50
CA LEU A 126 -17.91 14.21 -5.41
C LEU A 126 -16.96 14.83 -6.46
N GLY A 127 -15.91 14.10 -6.83
CA GLY A 127 -15.01 14.53 -7.91
C GLY A 127 -13.52 14.32 -7.64
N THR A 128 -12.71 14.66 -8.63
CA THR A 128 -11.25 14.45 -8.62
C THR A 128 -10.51 15.23 -7.53
N PHE A 129 -11.07 16.37 -7.10
CA PHE A 129 -10.49 17.15 -6.01
C PHE A 129 -10.47 16.37 -4.68
N SER A 130 -11.58 15.74 -4.32
CA SER A 130 -11.68 14.92 -3.09
C SER A 130 -10.70 13.75 -3.11
N GLY A 131 -10.54 13.09 -4.27
CA GLY A 131 -9.52 12.05 -4.46
C GLY A 131 -8.09 12.59 -4.32
N THR A 132 -7.81 13.77 -4.86
CA THR A 132 -6.51 14.42 -4.72
C THR A 132 -6.18 14.76 -3.26
N VAL A 133 -7.15 15.27 -2.50
CA VAL A 133 -6.98 15.56 -1.07
C VAL A 133 -6.66 14.28 -0.29
N ALA A 134 -7.39 13.19 -0.55
CA ALA A 134 -7.14 11.91 0.10
C ALA A 134 -5.72 11.38 -0.18
N ILE A 135 -5.27 11.44 -1.44
CA ILE A 135 -3.91 11.03 -1.84
C ILE A 135 -2.87 11.95 -1.20
N THR A 136 -3.13 13.26 -1.14
CA THR A 136 -2.24 14.23 -0.49
C THR A 136 -2.03 13.88 0.98
N VAL A 137 -3.11 13.65 1.73
CA VAL A 137 -3.04 13.32 3.16
C VAL A 137 -2.34 11.98 3.39
N TYR A 138 -2.65 10.98 2.58
CA TYR A 138 -2.01 9.67 2.63
C TYR A 138 -0.51 9.75 2.35
N THR A 139 -0.12 10.43 1.27
CA THR A 139 1.29 10.62 0.89
C THR A 139 2.05 11.40 1.94
N PHE A 140 1.45 12.50 2.44
CA PHE A 140 2.00 13.31 3.52
C PHE A 140 2.30 12.46 4.76
N ALA A 141 1.33 11.64 5.20
CA ALA A 141 1.50 10.85 6.41
C ALA A 141 2.59 9.77 6.28
N ILE A 142 2.63 9.06 5.17
CA ILE A 142 3.64 8.00 4.95
C ILE A 142 5.01 8.61 4.72
N LEU A 143 5.11 9.60 3.84
CA LEU A 143 6.41 10.16 3.46
C LEU A 143 7.05 10.95 4.60
N THR A 144 6.26 11.66 5.43
CA THR A 144 6.78 12.31 6.64
C THR A 144 7.49 11.29 7.54
N ARG A 145 6.86 10.11 7.74
CA ARG A 145 7.48 9.05 8.54
C ARG A 145 8.78 8.54 7.92
N LEU A 146 8.75 8.16 6.66
CA LEU A 146 9.95 7.67 5.97
C LEU A 146 11.08 8.70 6.02
N THR A 147 10.73 9.98 5.80
CA THR A 147 11.72 11.05 5.77
C THR A 147 12.32 11.32 7.15
N TYR A 148 11.54 11.34 8.24
CA TYR A 148 12.17 11.53 9.55
C TYR A 148 12.97 10.30 10.00
N GLU A 149 12.60 9.07 9.63
CA GLU A 149 13.39 7.86 9.83
C GLU A 149 14.72 7.94 9.04
N ASP A 150 14.68 8.44 7.79
CA ASP A 150 15.89 8.71 6.99
C ASP A 150 16.79 9.78 7.64
N ILE A 151 16.22 10.87 8.18
CA ILE A 151 16.97 11.91 8.92
C ILE A 151 17.62 11.32 10.18
N GLU A 152 16.91 10.47 10.91
CA GLU A 152 17.43 9.84 12.13
C GLU A 152 18.57 8.87 11.88
N SER A 153 18.57 8.23 10.71
CA SER A 153 19.64 7.31 10.29
C SER A 153 20.80 8.01 9.57
N ALA A 154 20.64 9.29 9.18
CA ALA A 154 21.66 10.03 8.46
C ALA A 154 22.83 10.45 9.35
N GLU A 155 24.02 10.60 8.75
CA GLU A 155 25.19 11.16 9.43
C GLU A 155 25.03 12.68 9.60
N LEU A 156 24.83 13.12 10.85
CA LEU A 156 24.60 14.52 11.18
C LEU A 156 25.86 15.30 11.64
N ALA A 157 27.05 14.72 11.52
CA ALA A 157 28.27 15.42 11.87
C ALA A 157 28.45 16.79 11.17
N PRO A 158 28.18 16.92 9.85
CA PRO A 158 28.21 18.23 9.17
C PRO A 158 27.16 19.22 9.72
N TYR A 159 25.97 18.73 10.09
CA TYR A 159 24.92 19.57 10.67
C TYR A 159 25.34 20.14 12.01
N HIS A 160 25.86 19.30 12.91
CA HIS A 160 26.30 19.74 14.24
C HIS A 160 27.51 20.69 14.17
N ALA A 161 28.45 20.43 13.24
CA ALA A 161 29.61 21.32 13.05
C ALA A 161 29.18 22.74 12.61
N LEU A 162 28.27 22.84 11.64
CA LEU A 162 27.79 24.14 11.17
C LEU A 162 26.95 24.87 12.23
N CYS A 163 26.13 24.14 13.02
CA CYS A 163 25.40 24.73 14.14
C CYS A 163 26.35 25.25 15.24
N ALA A 164 27.44 24.50 15.55
CA ALA A 164 28.43 24.93 16.50
C ALA A 164 29.20 26.19 16.05
N MET A 165 29.29 26.42 14.74
CA MET A 165 29.86 27.68 14.16
C MET A 165 28.86 28.86 14.20
N GLY A 166 27.66 28.68 14.81
CA GLY A 166 26.65 29.75 14.95
C GLY A 166 25.72 29.88 13.76
N ALA A 167 25.70 28.93 12.81
CA ALA A 167 24.76 28.96 11.69
C ALA A 167 23.32 28.62 12.15
N VAL A 168 22.33 29.30 11.53
CA VAL A 168 20.92 29.10 11.85
C VAL A 168 20.48 27.68 11.50
N PRO A 169 19.89 26.89 12.43
CA PRO A 169 19.58 25.47 12.24
C PRO A 169 18.73 25.18 10.99
N SER A 170 17.76 26.03 10.64
CA SER A 170 16.93 25.86 9.44
C SER A 170 17.75 25.96 8.15
N LYS A 171 18.72 26.90 8.07
CA LYS A 171 19.61 27.00 6.90
C LYS A 171 20.57 25.83 6.80
N VAL A 172 21.05 25.35 7.95
CA VAL A 172 21.93 24.18 8.04
C VAL A 172 21.19 22.93 7.59
N TYR A 173 19.95 22.74 8.00
CA TYR A 173 19.10 21.63 7.55
C TYR A 173 19.07 21.50 6.01
N TRP A 174 18.75 22.60 5.32
CA TRP A 174 18.66 22.62 3.85
C TRP A 174 20.01 22.40 3.15
N ARG A 175 21.12 22.72 3.77
CA ARG A 175 22.45 22.61 3.16
C ARG A 175 23.24 21.36 3.54
N ALA A 176 23.02 20.82 4.73
CA ALA A 176 23.79 19.69 5.25
C ALA A 176 22.97 18.39 5.33
N VAL A 177 21.67 18.47 5.68
CA VAL A 177 20.84 17.27 5.87
C VAL A 177 20.12 16.88 4.58
N VAL A 178 19.41 17.84 3.96
CA VAL A 178 18.58 17.56 2.77
C VAL A 178 19.36 16.93 1.62
N PRO A 179 20.59 17.37 1.26
CA PRO A 179 21.34 16.71 0.18
C PRO A 179 21.69 15.24 0.49
N GLY A 180 21.94 14.91 1.77
CA GLY A 180 22.25 13.55 2.21
C GLY A 180 21.07 12.60 2.13
N ILE A 181 19.84 13.07 2.44
CA ILE A 181 18.63 12.27 2.39
C ILE A 181 17.91 12.32 1.03
N ALA A 182 18.29 13.24 0.14
CA ALA A 182 17.60 13.48 -1.13
C ALA A 182 17.44 12.22 -2.00
N PRO A 183 18.45 11.34 -2.17
CA PRO A 183 18.29 10.13 -2.97
C PRO A 183 17.22 9.17 -2.42
N SER A 184 17.21 8.96 -1.09
CA SER A 184 16.19 8.14 -0.41
C SER A 184 14.81 8.81 -0.52
N TYR A 185 14.73 10.10 -0.22
CA TYR A 185 13.49 10.87 -0.31
C TYR A 185 12.84 10.78 -1.69
N PHE A 186 13.57 11.06 -2.76
CA PHE A 186 13.02 10.99 -4.13
C PHE A 186 12.66 9.56 -4.55
N SER A 187 13.44 8.56 -4.12
CA SER A 187 13.08 7.14 -4.33
C SER A 187 11.75 6.79 -3.65
N ASN A 188 11.52 7.29 -2.43
CA ASN A 188 10.28 7.12 -1.69
C ASN A 188 9.10 7.87 -2.36
N VAL A 189 9.32 9.08 -2.90
CA VAL A 189 8.31 9.83 -3.68
C VAL A 189 7.88 9.05 -4.92
N LEU A 190 8.82 8.52 -5.69
CA LEU A 190 8.53 7.72 -6.89
C LEU A 190 7.77 6.43 -6.55
N TYR A 191 8.16 5.74 -5.47
CA TYR A 191 7.44 4.58 -4.97
C TYR A 191 6.00 4.91 -4.57
N LEU A 192 5.79 6.06 -3.89
CA LEU A 192 4.45 6.51 -3.52
C LEU A 192 3.64 6.95 -4.74
N LEU A 193 4.24 7.57 -5.75
CA LEU A 193 3.55 7.91 -6.99
C LEU A 193 3.01 6.64 -7.67
N GLU A 194 3.84 5.60 -7.82
CA GLU A 194 3.43 4.29 -8.36
C GLU A 194 2.27 3.69 -7.55
N THR A 195 2.35 3.75 -6.23
CA THR A 195 1.32 3.24 -5.32
C THR A 195 0.03 4.06 -5.41
N ASN A 196 0.14 5.38 -5.50
CA ASN A 196 -0.99 6.29 -5.57
C ASN A 196 -1.79 6.16 -6.86
N VAL A 197 -1.16 5.84 -7.99
CA VAL A 197 -1.86 5.56 -9.25
C VAL A 197 -2.75 4.32 -9.12
N ARG A 198 -2.29 3.29 -8.41
CA ARG A 198 -3.12 2.12 -8.11
C ARG A 198 -4.24 2.44 -7.11
N HIS A 199 -3.95 3.22 -6.08
CA HIS A 199 -4.96 3.64 -5.10
C HIS A 199 -6.01 4.56 -5.72
N SER A 200 -5.61 5.51 -6.56
CA SER A 200 -6.56 6.43 -7.22
C SER A 200 -7.56 5.71 -8.13
N SER A 201 -7.18 4.56 -8.69
CA SER A 201 -8.10 3.74 -9.48
C SER A 201 -9.23 3.10 -8.64
N ILE A 202 -9.09 3.08 -7.32
CA ILE A 202 -10.12 2.58 -6.39
C ILE A 202 -11.00 3.72 -5.87
N LEU A 203 -10.47 4.94 -5.78
CA LEU A 203 -11.17 6.06 -5.15
C LEU A 203 -12.49 6.43 -5.85
N GLY A 204 -12.63 6.08 -7.12
CA GLY A 204 -13.89 6.24 -7.86
C GLY A 204 -15.07 5.47 -7.26
N TYR A 205 -14.83 4.40 -6.48
CA TYR A 205 -15.89 3.66 -5.77
C TYR A 205 -16.62 4.52 -4.74
N VAL A 206 -15.96 5.50 -4.18
CA VAL A 206 -16.54 6.45 -3.21
C VAL A 206 -16.85 7.80 -3.85
N GLY A 207 -16.92 7.86 -5.18
CA GLY A 207 -17.26 9.09 -5.91
C GLY A 207 -16.12 10.11 -6.05
N ALA A 208 -14.88 9.73 -5.77
CA ALA A 208 -13.72 10.60 -5.93
C ALA A 208 -13.21 10.68 -7.40
N GLY A 209 -14.04 10.28 -8.37
CA GLY A 209 -13.74 10.42 -9.79
C GLY A 209 -12.71 9.42 -10.33
N GLY A 210 -12.20 9.71 -11.54
CA GLY A 210 -11.19 8.89 -12.19
C GLY A 210 -11.72 7.57 -12.79
N ILE A 211 -10.79 6.67 -13.15
CA ILE A 211 -11.10 5.40 -13.82
C ILE A 211 -11.89 4.42 -12.95
N GLY A 212 -11.82 4.57 -11.63
CA GLY A 212 -12.51 3.71 -10.67
C GLY A 212 -14.03 3.82 -10.75
N LEU A 213 -14.56 5.00 -11.06
CA LEU A 213 -16.00 5.21 -11.26
C LEU A 213 -16.48 4.38 -12.46
N LEU A 214 -15.76 4.48 -13.57
CA LEU A 214 -16.06 3.74 -14.80
C LEU A 214 -15.97 2.23 -14.58
N LEU A 215 -14.99 1.79 -13.84
CA LEU A 215 -14.79 0.38 -13.51
C LEU A 215 -15.91 -0.15 -12.63
N ASN A 216 -16.31 0.58 -11.59
CA ASN A 216 -17.44 0.20 -10.73
C ASN A 216 -18.75 0.09 -11.53
N GLU A 217 -19.02 1.05 -12.41
CA GLU A 217 -20.17 1.03 -13.31
C GLU A 217 -20.18 -0.24 -14.17
N LYS A 218 -19.08 -0.55 -14.85
CA LYS A 218 -19.02 -1.69 -15.80
C LYS A 218 -19.06 -3.05 -15.11
N ILE A 219 -18.48 -3.18 -13.90
CA ILE A 219 -18.61 -4.39 -13.08
C ILE A 219 -20.06 -4.57 -12.62
N SER A 220 -20.72 -3.49 -12.20
CA SER A 220 -22.12 -3.53 -11.74
C SER A 220 -23.07 -3.94 -12.87
N TRP A 221 -22.79 -3.52 -14.11
CA TRP A 221 -23.59 -3.87 -15.29
C TRP A 221 -23.17 -5.18 -15.95
N LEU A 222 -22.20 -5.92 -15.36
CA LEU A 222 -21.69 -7.21 -15.86
C LEU A 222 -21.09 -7.13 -17.27
N GLU A 223 -20.61 -5.95 -17.69
CA GLU A 223 -19.98 -5.71 -18.99
C GLU A 223 -18.49 -6.10 -18.96
N TYR A 224 -18.20 -7.38 -18.77
CA TYR A 224 -16.82 -7.86 -18.50
C TYR A 224 -15.82 -7.60 -19.61
N GLY A 225 -16.20 -7.59 -20.89
CA GLY A 225 -15.30 -7.20 -21.98
C GLY A 225 -14.77 -5.76 -21.86
N LYS A 226 -15.63 -4.83 -21.38
CA LYS A 226 -15.21 -3.45 -21.08
C LYS A 226 -14.36 -3.37 -19.83
N VAL A 227 -14.67 -4.18 -18.80
CA VAL A 227 -13.82 -4.32 -17.60
C VAL A 227 -12.43 -4.80 -17.99
N GLY A 228 -12.32 -5.82 -18.85
CA GLY A 228 -11.05 -6.31 -19.37
C GLY A 228 -10.24 -5.21 -20.05
N MET A 229 -10.90 -4.35 -20.85
CA MET A 229 -10.25 -3.21 -21.49
C MET A 229 -9.75 -2.15 -20.51
N ILE A 230 -10.54 -1.82 -19.49
CA ILE A 230 -10.14 -0.91 -18.41
C ILE A 230 -8.92 -1.45 -17.65
N LEU A 231 -8.93 -2.75 -17.29
CA LEU A 231 -7.81 -3.40 -16.62
C LEU A 231 -6.55 -3.44 -17.49
N PHE A 232 -6.69 -3.64 -18.79
CA PHE A 232 -5.57 -3.59 -19.72
C PHE A 232 -4.92 -2.19 -19.75
N PHE A 233 -5.71 -1.11 -19.82
CA PHE A 233 -5.18 0.26 -19.77
C PHE A 233 -4.56 0.59 -18.41
N LEU A 234 -5.13 0.11 -17.31
CA LEU A 234 -4.52 0.25 -15.98
C LEU A 234 -3.18 -0.48 -15.92
N PHE A 235 -3.11 -1.71 -16.42
CA PHE A 235 -1.85 -2.46 -16.52
C PHE A 235 -0.80 -1.69 -17.30
N LEU A 236 -1.14 -1.20 -18.50
CA LEU A 236 -0.24 -0.43 -19.34
C LEU A 236 0.25 0.84 -18.63
N THR A 237 -0.64 1.56 -17.95
CA THR A 237 -0.31 2.76 -17.17
C THR A 237 0.66 2.45 -16.05
N VAL A 238 0.42 1.38 -15.29
CA VAL A 238 1.33 0.94 -14.22
C VAL A 238 2.69 0.55 -14.78
N CYS A 239 2.75 -0.17 -15.91
CA CYS A 239 4.00 -0.54 -16.58
C CYS A 239 4.80 0.71 -16.98
N VAL A 240 4.15 1.70 -17.59
CA VAL A 240 4.80 2.96 -18.01
C VAL A 240 5.34 3.72 -16.80
N ILE A 241 4.54 3.87 -15.74
CA ILE A 241 4.94 4.59 -14.54
C ILE A 241 6.07 3.85 -13.81
N GLU A 242 6.01 2.52 -13.70
CA GLU A 242 7.07 1.71 -13.09
C GLU A 242 8.38 1.80 -13.90
N GLY A 243 8.28 1.78 -15.24
CA GLY A 243 9.42 2.00 -16.13
C GLY A 243 10.07 3.38 -15.96
N ILE A 244 9.27 4.44 -15.95
CA ILE A 244 9.73 5.81 -15.71
C ILE A 244 10.35 5.94 -14.32
N SER A 245 9.68 5.45 -13.28
CA SER A 245 10.18 5.49 -11.90
C SER A 245 11.48 4.73 -11.73
N GLY A 246 11.63 3.57 -12.41
CA GLY A 246 12.86 2.80 -12.43
C GLY A 246 14.03 3.55 -13.05
N LEU A 247 13.80 4.17 -14.22
CA LEU A 247 14.80 5.01 -14.89
C LEU A 247 15.21 6.23 -14.04
N LEU A 248 14.24 6.92 -13.44
CA LEU A 248 14.49 8.06 -12.57
C LEU A 248 15.27 7.66 -11.32
N SER A 249 14.92 6.51 -10.71
CA SER A 249 15.63 5.98 -9.53
C SER A 249 17.09 5.67 -9.83
N GLN A 250 17.42 5.09 -11.00
CA GLN A 250 18.80 4.86 -11.44
C GLN A 250 19.59 6.18 -11.59
N ILE A 251 18.94 7.22 -12.13
CA ILE A 251 19.55 8.56 -12.26
C ILE A 251 19.81 9.19 -10.89
N ILE A 252 18.87 9.07 -9.97
CA ILE A 252 18.97 9.63 -8.62
C ILE A 252 20.09 8.94 -7.82
N ARG A 253 20.25 7.62 -7.98
CA ARG A 253 21.32 6.84 -7.32
C ARG A 253 22.69 6.95 -7.99
N GLU A 254 22.82 7.84 -8.99
CA GLU A 254 24.05 8.06 -9.76
C GLU A 254 24.56 6.84 -10.57
N GLU A 255 23.75 5.79 -10.66
CA GLU A 255 24.05 4.64 -11.52
C GLU A 255 24.09 5.03 -13.03
N ARG A 256 23.38 6.11 -13.38
CA ARG A 256 23.47 6.80 -14.69
C ARG A 256 23.81 8.27 -14.49
N SER A 257 24.96 8.68 -14.96
CA SER A 257 25.38 10.08 -14.89
C SER A 257 24.65 10.92 -15.92
N LEU A 258 23.85 11.89 -15.48
CA LEU A 258 23.34 12.97 -16.32
C LEU A 258 24.20 14.21 -16.15
N SER A 259 24.34 14.98 -17.23
CA SER A 259 24.95 16.31 -17.17
C SER A 259 24.19 17.21 -16.18
N PRO A 260 24.82 18.21 -15.57
CA PRO A 260 24.14 19.15 -14.67
C PRO A 260 22.93 19.85 -15.29
N LEU A 261 22.99 20.10 -16.61
CA LEU A 261 21.88 20.64 -17.39
C LEU A 261 20.73 19.61 -17.50
N GLY A 262 21.05 18.34 -17.75
CA GLY A 262 20.07 17.27 -17.81
C GLY A 262 19.33 17.07 -16.48
N LYS A 263 20.04 17.13 -15.34
CA LYS A 263 19.40 17.08 -14.00
C LYS A 263 18.44 18.27 -13.79
N ARG A 264 18.83 19.50 -14.20
CA ARG A 264 17.97 20.69 -14.09
C ARG A 264 16.75 20.62 -15.00
N LEU A 265 16.91 20.14 -16.24
CA LEU A 265 15.79 19.95 -17.15
C LEU A 265 14.79 18.92 -16.64
N LEU A 266 15.29 17.82 -16.10
CA LEU A 266 14.45 16.76 -15.52
C LEU A 266 13.64 17.24 -14.31
N THR A 267 14.28 17.96 -13.38
CA THR A 267 13.58 18.55 -12.23
C THR A 267 12.58 19.62 -12.69
N GLY A 268 12.94 20.46 -13.65
CA GLY A 268 12.04 21.44 -14.22
C GLY A 268 10.81 20.81 -14.91
N ALA A 269 11.01 19.73 -15.67
CA ALA A 269 9.94 18.98 -16.30
C ALA A 269 9.00 18.33 -15.26
N ALA A 270 9.54 17.75 -14.19
CA ALA A 270 8.74 17.16 -13.10
C ALA A 270 7.90 18.21 -12.38
N VAL A 271 8.48 19.37 -12.07
CA VAL A 271 7.77 20.51 -11.45
C VAL A 271 6.70 21.06 -12.39
N LEU A 272 7.01 21.22 -13.68
CA LEU A 272 6.04 21.68 -14.68
C LEU A 272 4.88 20.70 -14.83
N LEU A 273 5.14 19.41 -14.86
CA LEU A 273 4.11 18.37 -14.91
C LEU A 273 3.20 18.46 -13.68
N ALA A 274 3.77 18.55 -12.48
CA ALA A 274 3.00 18.69 -11.26
C ALA A 274 2.15 19.97 -11.27
N LEU A 275 2.70 21.09 -11.74
CA LEU A 275 1.98 22.36 -11.85
C LEU A 275 0.82 22.26 -12.85
N VAL A 276 1.06 21.73 -14.04
CA VAL A 276 0.01 21.54 -15.06
C VAL A 276 -1.10 20.63 -14.53
N CYS A 277 -0.75 19.51 -13.89
CA CYS A 277 -1.73 18.62 -13.28
C CYS A 277 -2.54 19.31 -12.18
N THR A 278 -1.90 20.15 -11.36
CA THR A 278 -2.58 20.89 -10.29
C THR A 278 -3.54 21.96 -10.84
N LEU A 279 -3.12 22.69 -11.86
CA LEU A 279 -3.95 23.74 -12.48
C LEU A 279 -5.10 23.18 -13.31
N SER A 280 -4.99 21.95 -13.81
CA SER A 280 -6.05 21.29 -14.58
C SER A 280 -7.07 20.54 -13.71
N LEU A 281 -6.88 20.48 -12.39
CA LEU A 281 -7.88 19.90 -11.48
C LEU A 281 -9.13 20.77 -11.45
N GLN A 282 -10.28 20.10 -11.46
CA GLN A 282 -11.55 20.79 -11.25
C GLN A 282 -11.59 21.38 -9.83
N PRO A 283 -11.91 22.66 -9.67
CA PRO A 283 -12.03 23.26 -8.35
C PRO A 283 -13.16 22.57 -7.56
N PRO A 284 -13.07 22.52 -6.23
CA PRO A 284 -14.13 21.98 -5.41
C PRO A 284 -15.38 22.84 -5.49
N ASP A 285 -16.53 22.21 -5.53
CA ASP A 285 -17.82 22.93 -5.44
C ASP A 285 -18.23 23.07 -3.98
N PHE A 286 -17.92 24.22 -3.40
CA PHE A 286 -18.26 24.55 -2.01
C PHE A 286 -19.74 24.93 -1.83
N SER A 287 -20.53 25.07 -2.90
CA SER A 287 -21.91 25.54 -2.82
C SER A 287 -22.83 24.54 -2.11
N HIS A 288 -22.48 23.25 -2.13
CA HIS A 288 -23.26 22.18 -1.51
C HIS A 288 -22.80 21.79 -0.11
N ILE A 289 -21.74 22.44 0.43
CA ILE A 289 -21.22 22.12 1.77
C ILE A 289 -22.11 22.78 2.83
N SER A 290 -22.81 21.96 3.59
CA SER A 290 -23.51 22.43 4.78
C SER A 290 -22.56 22.53 5.97
N PRO A 291 -22.29 23.73 6.53
CA PRO A 291 -21.45 23.86 7.72
C PRO A 291 -21.94 23.00 8.91
N ARG A 292 -23.28 22.83 9.01
CA ARG A 292 -23.89 21.97 10.04
C ARG A 292 -23.54 20.50 9.85
N ALA A 293 -23.52 20.00 8.60
CA ALA A 293 -23.14 18.61 8.29
C ALA A 293 -21.66 18.36 8.61
N VAL A 294 -20.78 19.31 8.28
CA VAL A 294 -19.36 19.25 8.63
C VAL A 294 -19.16 19.25 10.14
N GLN A 295 -19.85 20.13 10.86
CA GLN A 295 -19.78 20.17 12.31
C GLN A 295 -20.29 18.88 12.96
N ALA A 296 -21.41 18.32 12.47
CA ALA A 296 -21.96 17.05 12.93
C ALA A 296 -20.98 15.89 12.69
N MET A 297 -20.34 15.86 11.52
CA MET A 297 -19.31 14.86 11.18
C MET A 297 -18.12 14.95 12.14
N ILE A 298 -17.54 16.15 12.29
CA ILE A 298 -16.38 16.35 13.18
C ILE A 298 -16.77 16.01 14.62
N SER A 299 -17.88 16.57 15.11
CA SER A 299 -18.36 16.30 16.47
C SER A 299 -18.59 14.80 16.71
N GLY A 300 -19.27 14.10 15.80
CA GLY A 300 -19.53 12.68 15.94
C GLY A 300 -18.26 11.81 15.90
N LEU A 301 -17.31 12.12 15.03
CA LEU A 301 -16.03 11.41 14.98
C LEU A 301 -15.21 11.54 16.28
N PHE A 302 -15.30 12.68 16.97
CA PHE A 302 -14.62 12.90 18.26
C PHE A 302 -15.43 12.43 19.48
N HIS A 303 -16.72 12.07 19.31
CA HIS A 303 -17.56 11.50 20.35
C HIS A 303 -17.98 10.07 19.97
N PRO A 304 -17.08 9.10 20.09
CA PRO A 304 -17.35 7.71 19.68
C PRO A 304 -18.49 7.10 20.51
N ASP A 305 -19.26 6.25 19.85
CA ASP A 305 -20.29 5.44 20.52
C ASP A 305 -19.64 4.33 21.33
N TRP A 306 -19.57 4.52 22.65
CA TRP A 306 -18.98 3.56 23.56
C TRP A 306 -19.83 2.31 23.74
N ALA A 307 -21.14 2.36 23.52
CA ALA A 307 -22.00 1.18 23.57
C ALA A 307 -21.62 0.21 22.45
N PHE A 308 -21.51 0.69 21.24
CA PHE A 308 -21.03 -0.08 20.09
C PHE A 308 -19.58 -0.55 20.24
N PHE A 309 -18.73 0.28 20.89
CA PHE A 309 -17.32 -0.06 21.09
C PHE A 309 -17.14 -1.29 22.00
N PHE A 310 -17.95 -1.45 23.04
CA PHE A 310 -17.88 -2.55 24.01
C PHE A 310 -18.91 -3.66 23.77
N GLU A 311 -19.66 -3.61 22.68
CA GLU A 311 -20.59 -4.67 22.30
C GLU A 311 -19.85 -5.98 22.04
N THR A 312 -20.34 -7.08 22.64
CA THR A 312 -19.68 -8.40 22.60
C THR A 312 -20.25 -9.34 21.53
N ASP A 313 -21.31 -8.93 20.86
CA ASP A 313 -21.95 -9.71 19.81
C ASP A 313 -21.13 -9.79 18.52
N THR A 314 -21.54 -10.61 17.58
CA THR A 314 -20.88 -10.76 16.26
C THR A 314 -20.93 -9.48 15.41
N SER A 315 -21.80 -8.52 15.75
CA SER A 315 -21.85 -7.17 15.20
C SER A 315 -20.95 -6.17 15.92
N GLY A 316 -20.47 -6.52 17.11
CA GLY A 316 -19.63 -5.65 17.95
C GLY A 316 -18.24 -5.40 17.38
N LEU A 317 -17.70 -4.23 17.72
CA LEU A 317 -16.40 -3.77 17.22
C LEU A 317 -15.28 -4.79 17.46
N GLY A 318 -15.23 -5.43 18.64
CA GLY A 318 -14.20 -6.40 18.99
C GLY A 318 -14.17 -7.60 18.03
N TYR A 319 -15.33 -8.16 17.71
CA TYR A 319 -15.45 -9.25 16.75
C TYR A 319 -14.99 -8.84 15.35
N LEU A 320 -15.43 -7.68 14.87
CA LEU A 320 -15.09 -7.15 13.53
C LEU A 320 -13.59 -6.84 13.38
N LEU A 321 -12.96 -6.33 14.44
CA LEU A 321 -11.50 -6.13 14.48
C LEU A 321 -10.75 -7.46 14.41
N LEU A 322 -11.19 -8.46 15.18
CA LEU A 322 -10.61 -9.81 15.17
C LEU A 322 -10.76 -10.44 13.77
N GLU A 323 -11.94 -10.34 13.17
CA GLU A 323 -12.20 -10.82 11.82
C GLU A 323 -11.25 -10.17 10.80
N THR A 324 -11.09 -8.86 10.86
CA THR A 324 -10.16 -8.10 10.00
C THR A 324 -8.72 -8.60 10.14
N VAL A 325 -8.27 -8.86 11.37
CA VAL A 325 -6.91 -9.42 11.63
C VAL A 325 -6.78 -10.83 11.09
N CYS A 326 -7.79 -11.68 11.27
CA CYS A 326 -7.78 -13.05 10.76
C CYS A 326 -7.73 -13.09 9.23
N ILE A 327 -8.54 -12.27 8.55
CA ILE A 327 -8.53 -12.11 7.08
C ILE A 327 -7.13 -11.71 6.61
N ALA A 328 -6.54 -10.68 7.22
CA ALA A 328 -5.21 -10.20 6.88
C ALA A 328 -4.12 -11.24 7.11
N LEU A 329 -4.18 -11.97 8.23
CA LEU A 329 -3.20 -12.99 8.59
C LEU A 329 -3.23 -14.17 7.61
N VAL A 330 -4.41 -14.76 7.41
CA VAL A 330 -4.56 -15.93 6.52
C VAL A 330 -4.24 -15.54 5.06
N GLY A 331 -4.71 -14.38 4.59
CA GLY A 331 -4.43 -13.86 3.26
C GLY A 331 -2.93 -13.60 3.04
N THR A 332 -2.23 -13.02 4.03
CA THR A 332 -0.78 -12.80 3.95
C THR A 332 -0.02 -14.12 3.88
N CYS A 333 -0.38 -15.09 4.70
CA CYS A 333 0.28 -16.40 4.72
C CYS A 333 0.04 -17.16 3.41
N ALA A 334 -1.19 -17.20 2.92
CA ALA A 334 -1.53 -17.84 1.65
C ALA A 334 -0.75 -17.20 0.49
N GLY A 335 -0.71 -15.86 0.42
CA GLY A 335 0.07 -15.13 -0.57
C GLY A 335 1.57 -15.39 -0.46
N THR A 336 2.12 -15.50 0.75
CA THR A 336 3.54 -15.78 0.99
C THR A 336 3.96 -17.15 0.42
N VAL A 337 3.13 -18.18 0.67
CA VAL A 337 3.41 -19.54 0.18
C VAL A 337 3.54 -19.58 -1.35
N ILE A 338 2.74 -18.81 -2.08
CA ILE A 338 2.79 -18.72 -3.53
C ILE A 338 3.90 -17.74 -3.99
N ALA A 339 4.14 -16.67 -3.27
CA ALA A 339 5.11 -15.65 -3.63
C ALA A 339 6.55 -16.14 -3.59
N VAL A 340 6.90 -17.04 -2.63
CA VAL A 340 8.25 -17.58 -2.50
C VAL A 340 8.69 -18.30 -3.79
N PRO A 341 8.02 -19.37 -4.28
CA PRO A 341 8.46 -20.04 -5.51
C PRO A 341 8.43 -19.09 -6.71
N LEU A 342 7.44 -18.20 -6.80
CA LEU A 342 7.31 -17.26 -7.91
C LEU A 342 8.49 -16.27 -7.97
N SER A 343 9.03 -15.85 -6.82
CA SER A 343 10.19 -14.98 -6.75
C SER A 343 11.47 -15.65 -7.24
N PHE A 344 11.67 -16.93 -6.92
CA PHE A 344 12.79 -17.71 -7.44
C PHE A 344 12.71 -17.89 -8.97
N LEU A 345 11.51 -18.11 -9.51
CA LEU A 345 11.27 -18.25 -10.95
C LEU A 345 11.45 -16.93 -11.72
N SER A 346 11.26 -15.79 -11.05
CA SER A 346 11.39 -14.46 -11.68
C SER A 346 12.80 -13.86 -11.61
N THR A 347 13.77 -14.56 -10.95
CA THR A 347 15.13 -14.05 -10.75
C THR A 347 16.09 -14.54 -11.82
N PRO A 348 16.74 -13.65 -12.62
CA PRO A 348 17.65 -14.06 -13.71
C PRO A 348 18.94 -14.75 -13.22
N TYR A 349 19.32 -14.56 -11.95
CA TYR A 349 20.49 -15.24 -11.35
C TYR A 349 20.26 -16.75 -11.14
N LEU A 350 18.99 -17.18 -11.06
CA LEU A 350 18.62 -18.57 -10.76
C LEU A 350 17.90 -19.26 -11.92
N MET A 351 17.35 -18.49 -12.86
CA MET A 351 16.59 -18.96 -14.01
C MET A 351 17.09 -18.31 -15.32
N PRO A 352 16.92 -18.94 -16.48
CA PRO A 352 17.21 -18.33 -17.77
C PRO A 352 16.43 -17.03 -17.95
N GLN A 353 16.99 -16.07 -18.71
CA GLN A 353 16.45 -14.72 -18.86
C GLN A 353 15.00 -14.68 -19.36
N LEU A 354 14.65 -15.52 -20.36
CA LEU A 354 13.32 -15.51 -20.96
C LEU A 354 12.22 -15.98 -20.03
N PRO A 355 12.32 -17.15 -19.34
CA PRO A 355 11.37 -17.54 -18.29
C PRO A 355 11.28 -16.51 -17.14
N ALA A 356 12.41 -15.98 -16.67
CA ALA A 356 12.41 -14.99 -15.60
C ALA A 356 11.62 -13.72 -16.01
N LEU A 357 11.77 -13.26 -17.25
CA LEU A 357 11.02 -12.11 -17.79
C LEU A 357 9.51 -12.40 -17.82
N LEU A 358 9.10 -13.61 -18.28
CA LEU A 358 7.70 -13.99 -18.32
C LEU A 358 7.07 -13.98 -16.91
N PHE A 359 7.74 -14.55 -15.91
CA PHE A 359 7.25 -14.50 -14.53
C PHE A 359 7.21 -13.08 -13.96
N ARG A 360 8.15 -12.19 -14.31
CA ARG A 360 8.10 -10.75 -13.95
C ARG A 360 6.88 -10.07 -14.54
N VAL A 361 6.54 -10.34 -15.79
CA VAL A 361 5.33 -9.79 -16.43
C VAL A 361 4.07 -10.29 -15.72
N VAL A 362 4.01 -11.57 -15.36
CA VAL A 362 2.89 -12.12 -14.58
C VAL A 362 2.77 -11.46 -13.22
N ILE A 363 3.87 -11.28 -12.47
CA ILE A 363 3.88 -10.58 -11.19
C ILE A 363 3.40 -9.14 -11.37
N MET A 364 3.86 -8.44 -12.41
CA MET A 364 3.43 -7.08 -12.71
C MET A 364 1.94 -7.02 -13.06
N ALA A 365 1.42 -7.97 -13.84
CA ALA A 365 0.00 -8.06 -14.15
C ALA A 365 -0.86 -8.26 -12.88
N ILE A 366 -0.46 -9.17 -11.98
CA ILE A 366 -1.14 -9.36 -10.70
C ILE A 366 -1.10 -8.06 -9.85
N ARG A 367 0.01 -7.33 -9.85
CA ARG A 367 0.15 -6.08 -9.07
C ARG A 367 -0.64 -4.90 -9.65
N SER A 368 -0.87 -4.89 -10.95
CA SER A 368 -1.57 -3.77 -11.62
C SER A 368 -3.04 -3.71 -11.29
N VAL A 369 -3.65 -4.85 -10.95
CA VAL A 369 -5.06 -4.92 -10.57
C VAL A 369 -5.23 -4.47 -9.12
N PRO A 370 -6.05 -3.45 -8.87
CA PRO A 370 -6.35 -2.97 -7.52
C PRO A 370 -7.05 -4.03 -6.67
N PHE A 371 -6.78 -4.05 -5.37
CA PHE A 371 -7.28 -5.08 -4.45
C PHE A 371 -8.82 -5.16 -4.38
N LEU A 372 -9.53 -4.05 -4.46
CA LEU A 372 -11.00 -4.02 -4.47
C LEU A 372 -11.60 -4.78 -5.67
N ILE A 373 -10.92 -4.75 -6.81
CA ILE A 373 -11.36 -5.47 -8.01
C ILE A 373 -11.24 -6.97 -7.79
N TYR A 374 -10.14 -7.43 -7.20
CA TYR A 374 -10.04 -8.83 -6.77
C TYR A 374 -11.16 -9.20 -5.81
N GLY A 375 -11.52 -8.31 -4.86
CA GLY A 375 -12.65 -8.50 -3.97
C GLY A 375 -13.96 -8.71 -4.73
N LEU A 376 -14.26 -7.87 -5.72
CA LEU A 376 -15.46 -7.98 -6.55
C LEU A 376 -15.49 -9.24 -7.43
N ILE A 377 -14.32 -9.68 -7.92
CA ILE A 377 -14.18 -10.93 -8.65
C ILE A 377 -14.44 -12.12 -7.73
N PHE A 378 -13.77 -12.14 -6.57
CA PHE A 378 -13.89 -13.28 -5.66
C PHE A 378 -15.24 -13.37 -4.94
N ILE A 379 -15.94 -12.27 -4.76
CA ILE A 379 -17.32 -12.34 -4.21
C ILE A 379 -18.28 -13.08 -5.17
N ARG A 380 -18.03 -13.03 -6.47
CA ARG A 380 -18.79 -13.80 -7.47
C ARG A 380 -18.45 -15.29 -7.42
N VAL A 381 -17.25 -15.65 -6.98
CA VAL A 381 -16.76 -17.03 -6.89
C VAL A 381 -17.08 -17.66 -5.53
N ALA A 382 -16.67 -17.00 -4.47
CA ALA A 382 -16.78 -17.52 -3.10
C ALA A 382 -18.06 -17.07 -2.37
N GLY A 383 -18.71 -16.00 -2.86
CA GLY A 383 -19.83 -15.34 -2.18
C GLY A 383 -19.34 -14.23 -1.23
N PRO A 384 -20.28 -13.47 -0.62
CA PRO A 384 -19.93 -12.49 0.40
C PRO A 384 -19.41 -13.19 1.66
N GLY A 385 -18.46 -12.56 2.34
CA GLY A 385 -17.91 -13.05 3.63
C GLY A 385 -16.39 -13.00 3.75
N PRO A 386 -15.85 -13.38 4.92
CA PRO A 386 -14.43 -13.26 5.26
C PRO A 386 -13.51 -14.06 4.33
N PHE A 387 -13.96 -15.20 3.83
CA PHE A 387 -13.18 -16.02 2.90
C PHE A 387 -12.85 -15.29 1.60
N THR A 388 -13.78 -14.50 1.08
CA THR A 388 -13.53 -13.63 -0.08
C THR A 388 -12.44 -12.60 0.21
N GLY A 389 -12.41 -12.04 1.42
CA GLY A 389 -11.33 -11.17 1.89
C GLY A 389 -9.98 -11.87 1.91
N VAL A 390 -9.93 -13.10 2.42
CA VAL A 390 -8.72 -13.94 2.43
C VAL A 390 -8.19 -14.17 1.01
N LEU A 391 -9.04 -14.56 0.07
CA LEU A 391 -8.64 -14.78 -1.33
C LEU A 391 -8.11 -13.50 -1.97
N THR A 392 -8.80 -12.40 -1.74
CA THR A 392 -8.41 -11.08 -2.25
C THR A 392 -7.04 -10.66 -1.77
N LEU A 393 -6.82 -10.64 -0.46
CA LEU A 393 -5.52 -10.27 0.12
C LEU A 393 -4.42 -11.29 -0.18
N GLY A 394 -4.79 -12.56 -0.34
CA GLY A 394 -3.89 -13.61 -0.78
C GLY A 394 -3.28 -13.29 -2.14
N VAL A 395 -4.11 -13.07 -3.16
CA VAL A 395 -3.64 -12.74 -4.52
C VAL A 395 -2.86 -11.42 -4.55
N CYS A 396 -3.34 -10.38 -3.87
CA CYS A 396 -2.62 -9.12 -3.76
C CYS A 396 -1.24 -9.29 -3.11
N SER A 397 -1.15 -10.15 -2.09
CA SER A 397 0.11 -10.45 -1.41
C SER A 397 1.06 -11.22 -2.31
N VAL A 398 0.57 -12.12 -3.18
CA VAL A 398 1.42 -12.80 -4.19
C VAL A 398 2.17 -11.77 -5.04
N GLY A 399 1.47 -10.81 -5.64
CA GLY A 399 2.09 -9.84 -6.52
C GLY A 399 3.13 -8.95 -5.83
N LEU A 400 2.80 -8.42 -4.64
CA LEU A 400 3.66 -7.49 -3.92
C LEU A 400 4.84 -8.19 -3.24
N LEU A 401 4.62 -9.34 -2.62
CA LEU A 401 5.69 -10.10 -1.97
C LEU A 401 6.65 -10.70 -2.98
N SER A 402 6.15 -11.22 -4.12
CA SER A 402 7.04 -11.75 -5.16
C SER A 402 8.02 -10.70 -5.66
N LYS A 403 7.58 -9.46 -5.91
CA LYS A 403 8.49 -8.36 -6.28
C LYS A 403 9.53 -8.10 -5.20
N ARG A 404 9.09 -7.93 -3.93
CA ARG A 404 10.01 -7.68 -2.80
C ARG A 404 11.00 -8.81 -2.58
N PHE A 405 10.55 -10.04 -2.73
CA PHE A 405 11.41 -11.22 -2.60
C PHE A 405 12.42 -11.30 -3.74
N THR A 406 12.01 -10.99 -4.99
CA THR A 406 12.91 -10.92 -6.14
C THR A 406 13.98 -9.85 -5.93
N GLU A 407 13.60 -8.63 -5.51
CA GLU A 407 14.53 -7.55 -5.17
C GLU A 407 15.50 -7.98 -4.05
N ALA A 408 15.01 -8.68 -3.02
CA ALA A 408 15.84 -9.20 -1.95
C ALA A 408 16.83 -10.26 -2.44
N ILE A 409 16.41 -11.18 -3.33
CA ILE A 409 17.29 -12.17 -3.92
C ILE A 409 18.38 -11.49 -4.78
N GLU A 410 18.01 -10.49 -5.59
CA GLU A 410 18.96 -9.76 -6.46
C GLU A 410 19.99 -8.95 -5.67
N SER A 411 19.68 -8.57 -4.44
CA SER A 411 20.62 -7.84 -3.55
C SER A 411 21.56 -8.74 -2.74
N LEU A 412 21.44 -10.09 -2.85
CA LEU A 412 22.28 -11.03 -2.10
C LEU A 412 23.73 -11.07 -2.61
N ASP A 413 24.62 -11.45 -1.72
CA ASP A 413 26.00 -11.79 -2.11
C ASP A 413 26.06 -13.21 -2.66
N PHE A 414 26.22 -13.31 -3.97
CA PHE A 414 26.27 -14.59 -4.67
C PHE A 414 27.66 -15.27 -4.63
N ARG A 415 28.69 -14.71 -3.98
CA ARG A 415 30.02 -15.32 -3.90
C ARG A 415 29.98 -16.72 -3.30
N ALA A 416 29.25 -16.91 -2.20
CA ALA A 416 29.08 -18.23 -1.60
C ALA A 416 28.30 -19.22 -2.52
N TYR A 417 27.33 -18.74 -3.29
CA TYR A 417 26.61 -19.53 -4.26
C TYR A 417 27.52 -20.01 -5.39
N HIS A 418 28.33 -19.14 -5.99
CA HIS A 418 29.26 -19.50 -7.07
C HIS A 418 30.40 -20.39 -6.57
N ALA A 419 30.87 -20.24 -5.32
CA ALA A 419 31.83 -21.17 -4.74
C ALA A 419 31.29 -22.61 -4.65
N LEU A 420 30.04 -22.78 -4.19
CA LEU A 420 29.38 -24.07 -4.16
C LEU A 420 29.10 -24.63 -5.57
N GLU A 421 28.83 -23.75 -6.53
CA GLU A 421 28.66 -24.11 -7.94
C GLU A 421 29.93 -24.70 -8.54
N SER A 422 31.07 -24.03 -8.30
CA SER A 422 32.38 -24.50 -8.76
C SER A 422 32.79 -25.84 -8.14
N MET A 423 32.24 -26.17 -6.96
CA MET A 423 32.42 -27.47 -6.31
C MET A 423 31.47 -28.56 -6.84
N GLY A 424 30.62 -28.26 -7.85
CA GLY A 424 29.66 -29.23 -8.42
C GLY A 424 28.45 -29.52 -7.52
N VAL A 425 28.16 -28.69 -6.52
CA VAL A 425 27.03 -28.90 -5.60
C VAL A 425 25.71 -28.69 -6.34
N PRO A 426 24.69 -29.61 -6.20
CA PRO A 426 23.38 -29.46 -6.83
C PRO A 426 22.65 -28.16 -6.48
N LEU A 427 21.86 -27.64 -7.41
CA LEU A 427 21.13 -26.35 -7.30
C LEU A 427 20.36 -26.20 -5.97
N LEU A 428 19.59 -27.22 -5.57
CA LEU A 428 18.80 -27.18 -4.33
C LEU A 428 19.66 -27.02 -3.07
N LEU A 429 20.83 -27.63 -3.03
CA LEU A 429 21.74 -27.49 -1.91
C LEU A 429 22.44 -26.11 -1.91
N ARG A 430 22.76 -25.58 -3.09
CA ARG A 430 23.28 -24.20 -3.22
C ARG A 430 22.27 -23.19 -2.68
N ILE A 431 20.99 -23.30 -3.07
CA ILE A 431 19.92 -22.45 -2.56
C ILE A 431 19.80 -22.60 -1.04
N ARG A 432 19.81 -23.84 -0.51
CA ARG A 432 19.62 -24.11 0.91
C ARG A 432 20.74 -23.54 1.79
N TYR A 433 21.98 -23.59 1.35
CA TYR A 433 23.14 -23.24 2.18
C TYR A 433 23.70 -21.84 1.90
N ALA A 434 23.61 -21.32 0.67
CA ALA A 434 24.14 -20.02 0.31
C ALA A 434 23.07 -18.93 0.24
N VAL A 435 21.89 -19.20 -0.32
CA VAL A 435 20.84 -18.20 -0.57
C VAL A 435 19.89 -18.06 0.62
N LEU A 436 19.30 -19.17 1.05
CA LEU A 436 18.21 -19.17 2.03
C LEU A 436 18.60 -18.54 3.39
N PRO A 437 19.79 -18.79 3.97
CA PRO A 437 20.16 -18.18 5.25
C PRO A 437 20.27 -16.64 5.19
N GLN A 438 20.74 -16.08 4.08
CA GLN A 438 20.82 -14.66 3.86
C GLN A 438 19.44 -14.03 3.56
N LEU A 439 18.59 -14.78 2.87
CA LEU A 439 17.28 -14.32 2.40
C LEU A 439 16.21 -14.30 3.51
N LEU A 440 16.21 -15.29 4.42
CA LEU A 440 15.15 -15.45 5.43
C LEU A 440 14.83 -14.19 6.25
N PRO A 441 15.79 -13.39 6.74
CA PRO A 441 15.48 -12.17 7.48
C PRO A 441 14.76 -11.12 6.63
N ALA A 442 15.15 -10.98 5.36
CA ALA A 442 14.53 -10.06 4.41
C ALA A 442 13.10 -10.50 4.07
N LEU A 443 12.89 -11.82 3.84
CA LEU A 443 11.56 -12.38 3.62
C LEU A 443 10.64 -12.14 4.83
N ALA A 444 11.11 -12.44 6.04
CA ALA A 444 10.34 -12.23 7.26
C ALA A 444 9.93 -10.77 7.44
N SER A 445 10.86 -9.84 7.21
CA SER A 445 10.59 -8.40 7.28
C SER A 445 9.54 -7.97 6.25
N ALA A 446 9.63 -8.46 5.01
CA ALA A 446 8.68 -8.14 3.95
C ALA A 446 7.28 -8.71 4.24
N VAL A 447 7.19 -9.94 4.80
CA VAL A 447 5.92 -10.56 5.20
C VAL A 447 5.26 -9.78 6.32
N LEU A 448 6.01 -9.38 7.36
CA LEU A 448 5.49 -8.55 8.45
C LEU A 448 5.00 -7.19 7.96
N TYR A 449 5.75 -6.57 7.05
CA TYR A 449 5.32 -5.32 6.42
C TYR A 449 4.02 -5.52 5.60
N ARG A 450 3.93 -6.62 4.82
CA ARG A 450 2.72 -6.91 4.04
C ARG A 450 1.52 -7.20 4.94
N PHE A 451 1.71 -7.89 6.05
CA PHE A 451 0.65 -8.12 7.03
C PHE A 451 0.09 -6.80 7.58
N ASP A 452 0.96 -5.86 7.96
CA ASP A 452 0.56 -4.51 8.41
C ASP A 452 -0.25 -3.76 7.32
N VAL A 453 0.16 -3.83 6.06
CA VAL A 453 -0.59 -3.26 4.94
C VAL A 453 -1.94 -3.97 4.74
N ASN A 454 -1.95 -5.30 4.81
CA ASN A 454 -3.16 -6.10 4.62
C ASN A 454 -4.25 -5.82 5.66
N ILE A 455 -3.89 -5.48 6.90
CA ILE A 455 -4.88 -5.08 7.92
C ILE A 455 -5.61 -3.82 7.51
N ARG A 456 -4.88 -2.83 6.97
CA ARG A 456 -5.49 -1.60 6.46
C ARG A 456 -6.33 -1.86 5.20
N GLU A 457 -5.88 -2.73 4.30
CA GLU A 457 -6.65 -3.11 3.11
C GLU A 457 -7.88 -3.94 3.49
N ALA A 458 -7.79 -4.86 4.46
CA ALA A 458 -8.91 -5.66 4.99
C ALA A 458 -10.03 -4.76 5.55
N SER A 459 -9.66 -3.66 6.23
CA SER A 459 -10.63 -2.72 6.78
C SER A 459 -11.46 -1.98 5.71
N VAL A 460 -11.08 -2.07 4.45
CA VAL A 460 -11.79 -1.47 3.31
C VAL A 460 -12.55 -2.52 2.50
N LEU A 461 -12.12 -3.79 2.54
CA LEU A 461 -12.74 -4.87 1.75
C LEU A 461 -14.21 -5.14 2.12
N GLY A 462 -14.62 -4.77 3.32
CA GLY A 462 -16.02 -4.80 3.71
C GLY A 462 -16.96 -3.98 2.80
N LEU A 463 -16.44 -2.97 2.11
CA LEU A 463 -17.16 -2.18 1.10
C LEU A 463 -17.76 -3.04 -0.01
N VAL A 464 -17.03 -4.07 -0.40
CA VAL A 464 -17.46 -5.03 -1.42
C VAL A 464 -18.06 -6.31 -0.80
N GLY A 465 -18.34 -6.32 0.51
CA GLY A 465 -18.92 -7.50 1.17
C GLY A 465 -17.92 -8.63 1.45
N ALA A 466 -16.62 -8.34 1.49
CA ALA A 466 -15.57 -9.32 1.75
C ALA A 466 -15.20 -9.47 3.24
N GLY A 467 -16.14 -9.18 4.15
CA GLY A 467 -15.98 -9.30 5.61
C GLY A 467 -15.21 -8.16 6.26
N GLY A 468 -15.01 -8.25 7.56
CA GLY A 468 -14.27 -7.30 8.36
C GLY A 468 -15.02 -6.00 8.68
N ILE A 469 -14.30 -5.09 9.31
CA ILE A 469 -14.83 -3.83 9.88
C ILE A 469 -15.30 -2.80 8.80
N GLY A 470 -14.96 -3.00 7.53
CA GLY A 470 -15.21 -2.02 6.48
C GLY A 470 -16.70 -1.81 6.16
N ALA A 471 -17.49 -2.89 6.18
CA ALA A 471 -18.92 -2.77 5.88
C ALA A 471 -19.67 -1.93 6.93
N PRO A 472 -19.54 -2.17 8.24
CA PRO A 472 -20.13 -1.31 9.26
C PRO A 472 -19.65 0.14 9.20
N LEU A 473 -18.38 0.39 8.91
CA LEU A 473 -17.85 1.75 8.79
C LEU A 473 -18.55 2.53 7.69
N ILE A 474 -18.66 1.93 6.49
CA ILE A 474 -19.28 2.60 5.35
C ILE A 474 -20.78 2.75 5.55
N PHE A 475 -21.43 1.75 6.15
CA PHE A 475 -22.82 1.84 6.54
C PHE A 475 -23.06 3.00 7.51
N ALA A 476 -22.26 3.13 8.56
CA ALA A 476 -22.35 4.22 9.51
C ALA A 476 -22.15 5.60 8.83
N MET A 477 -21.14 5.71 7.94
CA MET A 477 -20.86 6.94 7.20
C MET A 477 -22.00 7.32 6.23
N ASN A 478 -22.52 6.37 5.46
CA ASN A 478 -23.60 6.60 4.51
C ASN A 478 -24.95 6.97 5.19
N HIS A 479 -25.15 6.52 6.44
CA HIS A 479 -26.33 6.85 7.23
C HIS A 479 -26.09 8.03 8.19
N TYR A 480 -24.97 8.74 8.05
CA TYR A 480 -24.60 9.90 8.89
C TYR A 480 -24.48 9.58 10.39
N LYS A 481 -24.24 8.32 10.74
CA LYS A 481 -24.01 7.86 12.11
C LYS A 481 -22.55 8.07 12.51
N TRP A 482 -22.18 9.33 12.64
CA TRP A 482 -20.78 9.73 12.82
C TRP A 482 -20.17 9.24 14.13
N SER A 483 -20.97 9.00 15.18
CA SER A 483 -20.48 8.46 16.46
C SER A 483 -20.10 6.98 16.34
N GLU A 484 -20.87 6.16 15.60
CA GLU A 484 -20.50 4.78 15.28
C GLU A 484 -19.25 4.76 14.39
N ALA A 485 -19.20 5.60 13.35
CA ALA A 485 -18.02 5.75 12.50
C ALA A 485 -16.78 6.17 13.29
N GLY A 486 -16.94 7.06 14.28
CA GLY A 486 -15.89 7.48 15.21
C GLY A 486 -15.38 6.32 16.08
N ALA A 487 -16.27 5.48 16.61
CA ALA A 487 -15.89 4.29 17.38
C ALA A 487 -15.08 3.30 16.53
N ILE A 488 -15.51 3.06 15.29
CA ILE A 488 -14.81 2.19 14.33
C ILE A 488 -13.44 2.77 13.98
N ALA A 489 -13.37 4.07 13.69
CA ALA A 489 -12.12 4.76 13.38
C ALA A 489 -11.12 4.66 14.54
N LEU A 490 -11.59 4.88 15.78
CA LEU A 490 -10.78 4.72 16.99
C LEU A 490 -10.26 3.29 17.13
N GLY A 491 -11.13 2.29 16.95
CA GLY A 491 -10.75 0.88 16.97
C GLY A 491 -9.68 0.54 15.94
N LEU A 492 -9.80 1.05 14.71
CA LEU A 492 -8.79 0.88 13.66
C LEU A 492 -7.45 1.54 14.03
N ILE A 493 -7.47 2.76 14.57
CA ILE A 493 -6.26 3.46 15.02
C ILE A 493 -5.54 2.65 16.08
N LEU A 494 -6.27 2.16 17.09
CA LEU A 494 -5.72 1.34 18.16
C LEU A 494 -5.16 0.01 17.62
N LEU A 495 -5.90 -0.66 16.75
CA LEU A 495 -5.46 -1.91 16.11
C LEU A 495 -4.16 -1.72 15.34
N VAL A 496 -4.11 -0.74 14.43
CA VAL A 496 -2.92 -0.45 13.62
C VAL A 496 -1.74 -0.06 14.52
N TRP A 497 -1.98 0.73 15.57
CA TRP A 497 -0.93 1.11 16.52
C TRP A 497 -0.37 -0.10 17.29
N CYS A 498 -1.22 -1.01 17.76
CA CYS A 498 -0.79 -2.25 18.42
C CYS A 498 0.05 -3.12 17.48
N ILE A 499 -0.37 -3.26 16.23
CA ILE A 499 0.32 -4.09 15.24
C ILE A 499 1.64 -3.48 14.81
N ASP A 500 1.70 -2.17 14.61
CA ASP A 500 2.97 -1.46 14.36
C ASP A 500 3.98 -1.71 15.49
N ARG A 501 3.53 -1.63 16.76
CA ARG A 501 4.38 -1.91 17.93
C ARG A 501 4.86 -3.36 17.95
N LEU A 502 3.94 -4.30 17.71
CA LEU A 502 4.27 -5.73 17.64
C LEU A 502 5.25 -6.03 16.51
N SER A 503 4.97 -5.55 15.32
CA SER A 503 5.85 -5.71 14.15
C SER A 503 7.24 -5.11 14.36
N ALA A 504 7.33 -3.94 14.99
CA ALA A 504 8.60 -3.32 15.34
C ALA A 504 9.41 -4.14 16.34
N SER A 505 8.73 -4.79 17.31
CA SER A 505 9.39 -5.66 18.30
C SER A 505 9.89 -6.98 17.69
N LEU A 506 9.19 -7.50 16.68
CA LEU A 506 9.57 -8.74 15.99
C LEU A 506 10.69 -8.57 14.96
N ARG A 507 10.92 -7.33 14.49
CA ARG A 507 12.02 -7.01 13.55
C ARG A 507 13.36 -6.75 14.25
N ARG A 508 13.34 -6.51 15.55
CA ARG A 508 14.54 -6.39 16.41
C ARG A 508 15.02 -7.80 16.84
#